data_ffa23a8ba4ca9235c88d87f043357704
#
_entry.id   ffa23a8ba4ca9235c88d87f043357704
#
_cell.length_a   1.000
_cell.length_b   1.000
_cell.length_c   1.000
_cell.angle_alpha   90.00
_cell.angle_beta   90.00
_cell.angle_gamma   90.00
#
_symmetry.space_group_name_H-M   'P 1'
#
loop_
_entity.id
_entity.type
_entity.pdbx_description
1 polymer ?
#
loop_
_entity_poly.entity_id
_entity_poly.type
_entity_poly.pdbx_seq_one_letter_code
_entity_poly.pdbx_strand_id
1 'polypeptide(L)'
;VEVEALVPAALDDEGHLGQFDRGVRLTSSRPGTLPLLLLERDVPMPTGEASLAVLHISVVRPEVALQVLPDCGCDACDWGSDDLLGAIDETIGHVLGGPLVVLRGEGWHAQWHLDGGGSGGAGRRRRDHAHLMELCRRLAGGEDVRLPRDAEAFVGHSWLN
;
A
#
# COMPACT_ATOMS: atom_id res chain seq x y z
N VAL A 1 -10.20 14.41 -10.38
CA VAL A 1 -10.07 13.00 -9.93
C VAL A 1 -11.17 12.20 -10.58
N GLU A 2 -10.81 11.10 -11.21
CA GLU A 2 -11.73 10.11 -11.76
C GLU A 2 -11.89 8.97 -10.74
N VAL A 3 -13.11 8.45 -10.59
CA VAL A 3 -13.44 7.36 -9.66
C VAL A 3 -14.06 6.22 -10.44
N GLU A 4 -13.47 5.03 -10.32
CA GLU A 4 -13.92 3.80 -10.98
C GLU A 4 -14.22 2.73 -9.92
N ALA A 5 -15.39 2.09 -10.01
CA ALA A 5 -15.69 0.92 -9.20
C ALA A 5 -14.94 -0.30 -9.74
N LEU A 6 -14.31 -1.07 -8.87
CA LEU A 6 -13.54 -2.24 -9.23
C LEU A 6 -14.36 -3.52 -9.07
N VAL A 7 -14.17 -4.45 -10.00
CA VAL A 7 -14.68 -5.82 -9.88
C VAL A 7 -13.80 -6.59 -8.88
N PRO A 8 -14.38 -7.39 -7.97
CA PRO A 8 -13.63 -8.21 -7.02
C PRO A 8 -12.52 -9.02 -7.70
N ALA A 9 -11.32 -8.92 -7.16
CA ALA A 9 -10.13 -9.60 -7.67
C ALA A 9 -9.19 -9.98 -6.51
N ALA A 10 -8.15 -10.77 -6.79
CA ALA A 10 -7.17 -11.17 -5.79
C ALA A 10 -6.41 -9.97 -5.20
N LEU A 11 -6.08 -10.07 -3.91
CA LEU A 11 -5.34 -9.06 -3.15
C LEU A 11 -3.82 -9.26 -3.21
N ASP A 12 -3.37 -10.42 -3.66
CA ASP A 12 -1.98 -10.78 -3.85
C ASP A 12 -1.79 -11.67 -5.08
N ASP A 13 -0.55 -11.77 -5.57
CA ASP A 13 -0.22 -12.53 -6.78
C ASP A 13 -0.48 -14.05 -6.63
N GLU A 14 -0.40 -14.56 -5.39
CA GLU A 14 -0.55 -15.98 -5.08
C GLU A 14 -1.96 -16.35 -4.62
N GLY A 15 -2.83 -15.36 -4.40
CA GLY A 15 -4.20 -15.54 -3.93
C GLY A 15 -4.34 -15.94 -2.46
N HIS A 16 -3.25 -15.87 -1.69
CA HIS A 16 -3.23 -16.24 -0.26
C HIS A 16 -4.04 -15.28 0.60
N LEU A 17 -4.06 -13.99 0.25
CA LEU A 17 -4.86 -12.97 0.93
C LEU A 17 -6.33 -12.99 0.52
N GLY A 18 -6.70 -13.85 -0.46
CA GLY A 18 -8.06 -13.93 -0.99
C GLY A 18 -8.41 -12.79 -1.94
N GLN A 19 -9.71 -12.48 -2.04
CA GLN A 19 -10.24 -11.42 -2.89
C GLN A 19 -10.79 -10.28 -2.04
N PHE A 20 -10.79 -9.05 -2.58
CA PHE A 20 -11.61 -7.98 -2.02
C PHE A 20 -13.06 -8.12 -2.49
N ASP A 21 -13.99 -7.67 -1.67
CA ASP A 21 -15.43 -7.74 -1.95
C ASP A 21 -15.93 -6.48 -2.66
N ARG A 22 -15.39 -5.32 -2.30
CA ARG A 22 -15.72 -4.00 -2.84
C ARG A 22 -14.43 -3.19 -3.02
N GLY A 23 -14.37 -2.40 -4.08
CA GLY A 23 -13.21 -1.55 -4.30
C GLY A 23 -13.49 -0.37 -5.23
N VAL A 24 -12.70 0.67 -5.05
CA VAL A 24 -12.66 1.82 -5.94
C VAL A 24 -11.23 2.16 -6.31
N ARG A 25 -11.05 2.60 -7.55
CA ARG A 25 -9.82 3.23 -8.03
C ARG A 25 -10.07 4.71 -8.20
N LEU A 26 -9.17 5.50 -7.63
CA LEU A 26 -9.11 6.95 -7.83
C LEU A 26 -7.90 7.26 -8.70
N THR A 27 -8.10 8.08 -9.72
CA THR A 27 -7.04 8.48 -10.64
C THR A 27 -7.02 10.00 -10.75
N SER A 28 -5.85 10.60 -10.58
CA SER A 28 -5.65 12.02 -10.83
C SER A 28 -5.42 12.28 -12.33
N SER A 29 -5.88 13.42 -12.83
CA SER A 29 -5.55 13.87 -14.17
C SER A 29 -4.10 14.37 -14.31
N ARG A 30 -3.37 14.49 -13.21
CA ARG A 30 -1.98 14.95 -13.23
C ARG A 30 -1.03 13.85 -13.68
N PRO A 31 -0.05 14.16 -14.55
CA PRO A 31 0.91 13.17 -15.01
C PRO A 31 1.86 12.72 -13.88
N GLY A 32 2.26 11.46 -13.94
CA GLY A 32 3.20 10.87 -13.02
C GLY A 32 2.65 10.58 -11.61
N THR A 33 1.35 10.73 -11.40
CA THR A 33 0.68 10.31 -10.15
C THR A 33 0.37 8.82 -10.18
N LEU A 34 0.37 8.17 -9.01
CA LEU A 34 -0.05 6.77 -8.88
C LEU A 34 -1.57 6.70 -8.64
N PRO A 35 -2.31 5.84 -9.33
CA PRO A 35 -3.70 5.53 -8.96
C PRO A 35 -3.77 4.99 -7.54
N LEU A 36 -4.74 5.48 -6.75
CA LEU A 36 -5.03 5.01 -5.41
C LEU A 36 -6.19 4.00 -5.47
N LEU A 37 -6.03 2.86 -4.82
CA LEU A 37 -7.05 1.84 -4.69
C LEU A 37 -7.46 1.69 -3.22
N LEU A 38 -8.75 1.76 -2.96
CA LEU A 38 -9.35 1.46 -1.67
C LEU A 38 -10.17 0.19 -1.83
N LEU A 39 -9.73 -0.90 -1.18
CA LEU A 39 -10.27 -2.24 -1.38
C LEU A 39 -10.76 -2.77 -0.04
N GLU A 40 -12.02 -3.13 0.05
CA GLU A 40 -12.64 -3.68 1.25
C GLU A 40 -12.80 -5.18 1.14
N ARG A 41 -12.51 -5.87 2.24
CA ARG A 41 -12.72 -7.30 2.40
C ARG A 41 -13.41 -7.57 3.73
N ASP A 42 -14.48 -8.37 3.70
CA ASP A 42 -15.17 -8.84 4.89
C ASP A 42 -14.54 -10.17 5.35
N VAL A 43 -13.77 -10.15 6.43
CA VAL A 43 -13.09 -11.32 6.98
C VAL A 43 -13.97 -11.96 8.05
N PRO A 44 -14.40 -13.23 7.90
CA PRO A 44 -15.18 -13.91 8.92
C PRO A 44 -14.43 -14.00 10.25
N MET A 45 -15.10 -13.62 11.35
CA MET A 45 -14.54 -13.78 12.68
C MET A 45 -14.60 -15.25 13.12
N PRO A 46 -13.64 -15.70 13.97
CA PRO A 46 -13.62 -17.09 14.45
C PRO A 46 -14.90 -17.52 15.17
N THR A 47 -15.63 -16.58 15.76
CA THR A 47 -16.92 -16.80 16.43
C THR A 47 -18.08 -17.12 15.46
N GLY A 48 -17.93 -16.84 14.18
CA GLY A 48 -18.91 -17.13 13.12
C GLY A 48 -20.13 -16.20 13.08
N GLU A 49 -20.28 -15.28 14.02
CA GLU A 49 -21.47 -14.40 14.14
C GLU A 49 -21.29 -13.04 13.48
N ALA A 50 -20.07 -12.65 13.15
CA ALA A 50 -19.78 -11.35 12.56
C ALA A 50 -18.61 -11.45 11.58
N SER A 51 -18.48 -10.45 10.70
CA SER A 51 -17.28 -10.23 9.87
C SER A 51 -16.58 -8.96 10.30
N LEU A 52 -15.26 -8.93 10.14
CA LEU A 52 -14.43 -7.76 10.29
C LEU A 52 -14.22 -7.14 8.90
N ALA A 53 -14.62 -5.89 8.74
CA ALA A 53 -14.32 -5.13 7.53
C ALA A 53 -12.85 -4.70 7.56
N VAL A 54 -12.07 -5.15 6.58
CA VAL A 54 -10.64 -4.83 6.42
C VAL A 54 -10.46 -3.98 5.18
N LEU A 55 -9.83 -2.82 5.34
CA LEU A 55 -9.47 -1.92 4.26
C LEU A 55 -8.02 -2.17 3.83
N HIS A 56 -7.82 -2.48 2.56
CA HIS A 56 -6.52 -2.47 1.91
C HIS A 56 -6.37 -1.18 1.12
N ILE A 57 -5.34 -0.40 1.45
CA ILE A 57 -4.95 0.80 0.71
C ILE A 57 -3.79 0.42 -0.19
N SER A 58 -4.00 0.43 -1.49
CA SER A 58 -3.02 0.01 -2.49
C SER A 58 -2.81 1.11 -3.54
N VAL A 59 -1.75 1.02 -4.31
CA VAL A 59 -1.51 1.89 -5.46
C VAL A 59 -1.30 1.03 -6.72
N VAL A 60 -1.67 1.56 -7.87
CA VAL A 60 -1.52 0.95 -9.20
C VAL A 60 -2.35 -0.32 -9.37
N ARG A 61 -2.19 -1.31 -8.52
CA ARG A 61 -2.90 -2.61 -8.54
C ARG A 61 -3.04 -3.19 -7.12
N PRO A 62 -3.99 -4.10 -6.88
CA PRO A 62 -4.29 -4.61 -5.53
C PRO A 62 -3.08 -5.13 -4.76
N GLU A 63 -2.15 -5.79 -5.44
CA GLU A 63 -0.98 -6.44 -4.83
C GLU A 63 0.06 -5.42 -4.32
N VAL A 64 0.01 -4.16 -4.75
CA VAL A 64 0.91 -3.10 -4.30
C VAL A 64 0.30 -2.40 -3.10
N ALA A 65 0.15 -3.14 -2.00
CA ALA A 65 -0.43 -2.63 -0.77
C ALA A 65 0.53 -1.71 -0.03
N LEU A 66 0.00 -0.57 0.43
CA LEU A 66 0.67 0.38 1.32
C LEU A 66 0.33 0.09 2.78
N GLN A 67 -0.95 -0.20 3.04
CA GLN A 67 -1.48 -0.40 4.38
C GLN A 67 -2.68 -1.36 4.35
N VAL A 68 -2.85 -2.12 5.43
CA VAL A 68 -4.02 -2.98 5.67
C VAL A 68 -4.55 -2.65 7.06
N LEU A 69 -5.82 -2.31 7.17
CA LEU A 69 -6.43 -1.81 8.41
C LEU A 69 -7.84 -2.40 8.64
N PRO A 70 -8.12 -2.90 9.85
CA PRO A 70 -7.13 -3.25 10.86
C PRO A 70 -6.27 -4.43 10.42
N ASP A 71 -5.04 -4.51 10.90
CA ASP A 71 -4.12 -5.62 10.61
C ASP A 71 -4.49 -6.91 11.36
N CYS A 72 -5.25 -6.78 12.44
CA CYS A 72 -5.87 -7.88 13.16
C CYS A 72 -7.19 -7.44 13.81
N GLY A 73 -8.02 -8.40 14.19
CA GLY A 73 -9.28 -8.19 14.90
C GLY A 73 -9.21 -8.57 16.39
N CYS A 74 -8.05 -8.50 17.02
CA CYS A 74 -7.90 -8.84 18.43
C CYS A 74 -8.00 -7.60 19.34
N ASP A 75 -8.60 -7.75 20.51
CA ASP A 75 -8.76 -6.67 21.49
C ASP A 75 -7.43 -6.05 21.94
N ALA A 76 -6.34 -6.81 21.88
CA ALA A 76 -5.00 -6.32 22.24
C ALA A 76 -4.43 -5.31 21.22
N CYS A 77 -4.94 -5.32 20.00
CA CYS A 77 -4.58 -4.40 18.91
C CYS A 77 -5.68 -3.40 18.61
N ASP A 78 -6.66 -3.26 19.51
CA ASP A 78 -7.70 -2.24 19.40
C ASP A 78 -7.12 -0.86 19.75
N TRP A 79 -6.73 -0.16 18.69
CA TRP A 79 -6.15 1.18 18.76
C TRP A 79 -7.23 2.27 18.85
N GLY A 80 -8.51 1.86 18.80
CA GLY A 80 -9.64 2.77 18.71
C GLY A 80 -9.90 3.31 17.30
N SER A 81 -11.12 3.80 17.11
CA SER A 81 -11.56 4.30 15.79
C SER A 81 -10.76 5.52 15.32
N ASP A 82 -10.34 6.40 16.24
CA ASP A 82 -9.60 7.62 15.90
C ASP A 82 -8.20 7.30 15.36
N ASP A 83 -7.51 6.32 15.94
CA ASP A 83 -6.20 5.90 15.49
C ASP A 83 -6.27 5.20 14.11
N LEU A 84 -7.30 4.37 13.88
CA LEU A 84 -7.54 3.75 12.57
C LEU A 84 -7.81 4.79 11.50
N LEU A 85 -8.67 5.77 11.77
CA LEU A 85 -8.96 6.87 10.85
C LEU A 85 -7.72 7.72 10.59
N GLY A 86 -6.93 8.00 11.64
CA GLY A 86 -5.66 8.71 11.50
C GLY A 86 -4.67 8.00 10.59
N ALA A 87 -4.53 6.68 10.73
CA ALA A 87 -3.65 5.88 9.87
C ALA A 87 -4.13 5.82 8.41
N ILE A 88 -5.45 5.79 8.17
CA ILE A 88 -6.04 5.89 6.84
C ILE A 88 -5.72 7.25 6.22
N ASP A 89 -5.99 8.35 6.95
CA ASP A 89 -5.76 9.71 6.47
C ASP A 89 -4.28 9.97 6.17
N GLU A 90 -3.38 9.48 7.02
CA GLU A 90 -1.93 9.57 6.83
C GLU A 90 -1.50 8.84 5.55
N THR A 91 -1.94 7.59 5.38
CA THR A 91 -1.57 6.78 4.21
C THR A 91 -2.08 7.41 2.91
N ILE A 92 -3.34 7.85 2.88
CA ILE A 92 -3.90 8.58 1.73
C ILE A 92 -3.14 9.89 1.52
N GLY A 93 -2.83 10.61 2.59
CA GLY A 93 -2.05 11.85 2.57
C GLY A 93 -0.70 11.69 1.89
N HIS A 94 0.02 10.59 2.13
CA HIS A 94 1.29 10.29 1.47
C HIS A 94 1.13 10.07 -0.04
N VAL A 95 0.04 9.41 -0.48
CA VAL A 95 -0.25 9.24 -1.92
C VAL A 95 -0.59 10.57 -2.58
N LEU A 96 -1.41 11.39 -1.94
CA LEU A 96 -1.86 12.67 -2.49
C LEU A 96 -0.77 13.74 -2.46
N GLY A 97 0.02 13.77 -1.40
CA GLY A 97 1.08 14.77 -1.17
C GLY A 97 2.33 14.51 -2.01
N GLY A 98 2.68 13.26 -2.26
CA GLY A 98 3.91 12.86 -2.98
C GLY A 98 5.17 13.58 -2.51
N PRO A 99 6.34 13.22 -3.02
CA PRO A 99 6.58 12.01 -3.78
C PRO A 99 6.42 10.75 -2.92
N LEU A 100 5.81 9.73 -3.51
CA LEU A 100 5.72 8.40 -2.93
C LEU A 100 6.50 7.42 -3.81
N VAL A 101 7.36 6.61 -3.21
CA VAL A 101 8.06 5.53 -3.92
C VAL A 101 7.73 4.21 -3.23
N VAL A 102 7.31 3.23 -4.04
CA VAL A 102 7.10 1.86 -3.59
C VAL A 102 8.02 0.95 -4.38
N LEU A 103 8.82 0.17 -3.67
CA LEU A 103 9.61 -0.93 -4.23
C LEU A 103 8.98 -2.25 -3.83
N ARG A 104 8.90 -3.17 -4.76
CA ARG A 104 8.37 -4.51 -4.51
C ARG A 104 9.25 -5.55 -5.19
N GLY A 105 9.54 -6.62 -4.48
CA GLY A 105 10.24 -7.78 -5.00
C GLY A 105 9.66 -9.06 -4.42
N GLU A 106 10.22 -10.21 -4.80
CA GLU A 106 9.75 -11.50 -4.30
C GLU A 106 10.00 -11.62 -2.78
N GLY A 107 8.90 -11.58 -1.99
CA GLY A 107 8.93 -11.72 -0.53
C GLY A 107 9.46 -10.50 0.23
N TRP A 108 9.56 -9.34 -0.39
CA TRP A 108 9.94 -8.09 0.28
C TRP A 108 9.29 -6.87 -0.39
N HIS A 109 9.14 -5.79 0.39
CA HIS A 109 8.66 -4.50 -0.08
C HIS A 109 9.37 -3.36 0.66
N ALA A 110 9.32 -2.17 0.09
CA ALA A 110 9.72 -0.94 0.73
C ALA A 110 8.84 0.21 0.24
N GLN A 111 8.55 1.14 1.11
CA GLN A 111 7.86 2.38 0.76
C GLN A 111 8.60 3.57 1.38
N TRP A 112 8.56 4.69 0.67
CA TRP A 112 9.23 5.90 1.09
C TRP A 112 8.41 7.13 0.69
N HIS A 113 8.33 8.11 1.57
CA HIS A 113 7.76 9.44 1.38
C HIS A 113 8.61 10.47 2.13
N LEU A 114 8.29 11.76 2.00
CA LEU A 114 9.11 12.84 2.56
C LEU A 114 9.27 12.76 4.09
N ASP A 115 8.25 12.26 4.79
CA ASP A 115 8.25 12.16 6.26
C ASP A 115 8.93 10.90 6.77
N GLY A 116 9.35 9.98 5.87
CA GLY A 116 10.01 8.74 6.25
C GLY A 116 9.79 7.59 5.30
N GLY A 117 9.98 6.38 5.79
CA GLY A 117 9.75 5.20 5.01
C GLY A 117 9.93 3.91 5.81
N GLY A 118 9.51 2.81 5.22
CA GLY A 118 9.59 1.49 5.82
C GLY A 118 9.96 0.42 4.81
N SER A 119 10.44 -0.69 5.31
CA SER A 119 10.63 -1.90 4.50
C SER A 119 10.26 -3.14 5.30
N GLY A 120 9.71 -4.11 4.62
CA GLY A 120 9.32 -5.39 5.19
C GLY A 120 9.68 -6.54 4.27
N GLY A 121 9.60 -7.75 4.81
CA GLY A 121 9.84 -8.97 4.04
C GLY A 121 9.93 -10.20 4.93
N ALA A 122 9.64 -11.36 4.34
CA ALA A 122 9.66 -12.65 5.02
C ALA A 122 10.96 -13.42 4.73
N GLY A 123 11.50 -14.09 5.76
CA GLY A 123 12.57 -15.06 5.61
C GLY A 123 13.97 -14.51 5.35
N ARG A 124 14.80 -15.30 4.66
CA ARG A 124 16.22 -15.01 4.38
C ARG A 124 16.45 -13.87 3.38
N ARG A 125 15.43 -13.35 2.76
CA ARG A 125 15.51 -12.30 1.72
C ARG A 125 15.34 -10.87 2.28
N ARG A 126 15.48 -10.71 3.59
CA ARG A 126 15.45 -9.38 4.21
C ARG A 126 16.58 -8.54 3.63
N ARG A 127 16.23 -7.51 2.87
CA ARG A 127 17.20 -6.58 2.30
C ARG A 127 17.59 -5.52 3.32
N ASP A 128 18.76 -4.91 3.10
CA ASP A 128 19.23 -3.80 3.92
C ASP A 128 18.26 -2.61 3.78
N HIS A 129 17.61 -2.26 4.89
CA HIS A 129 16.66 -1.16 4.98
C HIS A 129 17.28 0.17 4.52
N ALA A 130 18.49 0.50 5.00
CA ALA A 130 19.16 1.76 4.65
C ALA A 130 19.41 1.86 3.14
N HIS A 131 19.84 0.75 2.52
CA HIS A 131 20.03 0.70 1.08
C HIS A 131 18.73 0.88 0.31
N LEU A 132 17.62 0.26 0.75
CA LEU A 132 16.31 0.41 0.11
C LEU A 132 15.79 1.84 0.23
N MET A 133 15.94 2.49 1.39
CA MET A 133 15.52 3.88 1.58
C MET A 133 16.34 4.83 0.70
N GLU A 134 17.64 4.60 0.54
CA GLU A 134 18.47 5.39 -0.37
C GLU A 134 18.05 5.22 -1.83
N LEU A 135 17.74 3.98 -2.28
CA LEU A 135 17.19 3.73 -3.63
C LEU A 135 15.87 4.50 -3.84
N CYS A 136 14.95 4.42 -2.88
CA CYS A 136 13.69 5.14 -2.95
C CYS A 136 13.89 6.65 -3.04
N ARG A 137 14.76 7.22 -2.21
CA ARG A 137 15.07 8.66 -2.22
C ARG A 137 15.63 9.13 -3.57
N ARG A 138 16.52 8.36 -4.17
CA ARG A 138 17.09 8.64 -5.49
C ARG A 138 16.03 8.57 -6.61
N LEU A 139 15.16 7.56 -6.57
CA LEU A 139 14.01 7.44 -7.49
C LEU A 139 13.06 8.62 -7.35
N ALA A 140 12.75 9.03 -6.11
CA ALA A 140 11.93 10.21 -5.85
C ALA A 140 12.56 11.50 -6.42
N GLY A 141 13.89 11.58 -6.46
CA GLY A 141 14.66 12.66 -7.10
C GLY A 141 14.72 12.56 -8.63
N GLY A 142 14.09 11.55 -9.24
CA GLY A 142 14.10 11.35 -10.70
C GLY A 142 15.40 10.75 -11.24
N GLU A 143 16.23 10.17 -10.37
CA GLU A 143 17.45 9.51 -10.82
C GLU A 143 17.14 8.15 -11.45
N ASP A 144 17.86 7.82 -12.51
CA ASP A 144 17.88 6.47 -13.06
C ASP A 144 18.77 5.58 -12.17
N VAL A 145 18.14 4.64 -11.46
CA VAL A 145 18.83 3.75 -10.55
C VAL A 145 18.66 2.29 -10.96
N ARG A 146 19.72 1.52 -10.80
CA ARG A 146 19.66 0.07 -11.05
C ARG A 146 18.92 -0.60 -9.90
N LEU A 147 17.74 -1.14 -10.20
CA LEU A 147 16.97 -1.94 -9.25
C LEU A 147 17.56 -3.35 -9.06
N PRO A 148 17.29 -3.99 -7.92
CA PRO A 148 17.47 -5.43 -7.76
C PRO A 148 16.75 -6.19 -8.87
N ARG A 149 17.27 -7.37 -9.29
CA ARG A 149 16.75 -8.11 -10.47
C ARG A 149 15.28 -8.50 -10.39
N ASP A 150 14.76 -8.68 -9.18
CA ASP A 150 13.40 -9.11 -8.86
C ASP A 150 12.52 -7.93 -8.40
N ALA A 151 12.97 -6.70 -8.58
CA ALA A 151 12.28 -5.52 -8.08
C ALA A 151 11.52 -4.77 -9.15
N GLU A 152 10.31 -4.34 -8.79
CA GLU A 152 9.53 -3.31 -9.47
C GLU A 152 9.58 -2.02 -8.65
N ALA A 153 9.54 -0.88 -9.32
CA ALA A 153 9.47 0.43 -8.69
C ALA A 153 8.25 1.21 -9.20
N PHE A 154 7.52 1.80 -8.27
CA PHE A 154 6.40 2.69 -8.54
C PHE A 154 6.74 4.05 -7.93
N VAL A 155 6.80 5.08 -8.76
CA VAL A 155 7.12 6.45 -8.34
C VAL A 155 5.92 7.34 -8.61
N GLY A 156 5.38 7.94 -7.54
CA GLY A 156 4.22 8.82 -7.59
C GLY A 156 4.59 10.26 -7.26
N HIS A 157 4.13 11.18 -8.11
CA HIS A 157 4.18 12.61 -7.83
C HIS A 157 2.93 13.08 -7.10
N SER A 158 2.99 14.30 -6.55
CA SER A 158 1.85 14.92 -5.87
C SER A 158 0.62 15.05 -6.78
N TRP A 159 -0.55 14.77 -6.22
CA TRP A 159 -1.85 15.05 -6.85
C TRP A 159 -2.25 16.53 -6.70
N LEU A 160 -1.63 17.24 -5.76
CA LEU A 160 -2.07 18.56 -5.30
C LEU A 160 -1.28 19.72 -5.93
N ASN A 161 -0.02 19.50 -6.36
CA ASN A 161 0.87 20.56 -6.82
C ASN A 161 1.32 20.37 -8.27
#